data_4d1e3588952f68b692bae75564a39f27
#
_entry.id   4d1e3588952f68b692bae75564a39f27
#
_cell.length_a   1.000
_cell.length_b   1.000
_cell.length_c   1.000
_cell.angle_alpha   90.00
_cell.angle_beta   90.00
_cell.angle_gamma   90.00
#
_symmetry.space_group_name_H-M   'P 1'
#
loop_
_entity.id
_entity.type
_entity.pdbx_description
1 polymer ?
#
loop_
_entity_poly.entity_id
_entity_poly.type
_entity_poly.pdbx_seq_one_letter_code
_entity_poly.pdbx_strand_id
1 'polypeptide(L)'
;TLKQAATRPPSASLKAQQQRLDRFRAEYNEQRPHEALGQQTPASCYSPSLRSYPERLPELHYPDYFEVRKVSSNGALYWHNKMVYVSHLLKGEPVGLEQVDNGIWQVYFGPVTLGRFDETDVKGKTVPYITVKV
;
A
#
# COMPACT_ATOMS: atom_id res chain seq x y z
N THR A 1 11.69 0.95 25.12
CA THR A 1 10.94 0.43 23.96
C THR A 1 9.73 -0.39 24.41
N LEU A 2 8.70 -0.52 23.59
CA LEU A 2 7.50 -1.34 23.84
C LEU A 2 7.89 -2.76 24.32
N LYS A 3 8.86 -3.38 23.65
CA LYS A 3 9.33 -4.73 23.96
C LYS A 3 9.83 -4.85 25.41
N GLN A 4 10.59 -3.89 25.88
CA GLN A 4 11.13 -3.90 27.24
C GLN A 4 10.07 -3.54 28.29
N ALA A 5 9.26 -2.53 28.01
CA ALA A 5 8.30 -1.99 28.97
C ALA A 5 7.03 -2.84 29.13
N ALA A 6 6.51 -3.40 28.03
CA ALA A 6 5.19 -4.01 28.04
C ALA A 6 5.12 -5.48 27.64
N THR A 7 6.19 -6.09 27.07
CA THR A 7 6.16 -7.49 26.64
C THR A 7 7.07 -8.43 27.39
N ARG A 8 7.96 -7.90 28.26
CA ARG A 8 8.89 -8.72 29.07
C ARG A 8 8.85 -8.33 30.54
N PRO A 9 8.69 -9.30 31.44
CA PRO A 9 8.24 -10.66 31.18
C PRO A 9 6.79 -10.67 30.64
N PRO A 10 6.35 -11.71 29.92
CA PRO A 10 4.97 -11.80 29.46
C PRO A 10 4.02 -11.90 30.63
N SER A 11 2.80 -11.40 30.48
CA SER A 11 1.76 -11.48 31.50
C SER A 11 1.14 -12.88 31.54
N ALA A 12 0.53 -13.25 32.65
CA ALA A 12 -0.07 -14.58 32.89
C ALA A 12 -1.27 -14.90 31.99
N SER A 13 -1.91 -13.89 31.38
CA SER A 13 -3.04 -14.07 30.46
C SER A 13 -3.07 -13.00 29.37
N LEU A 14 -3.79 -13.30 28.27
CA LEU A 14 -4.01 -12.33 27.19
C LEU A 14 -4.68 -11.04 27.68
N LYS A 15 -5.66 -11.14 28.57
CA LYS A 15 -6.34 -9.97 29.14
C LYS A 15 -5.37 -9.09 29.93
N ALA A 16 -4.54 -9.70 30.78
CA ALA A 16 -3.53 -8.96 31.54
C ALA A 16 -2.46 -8.36 30.64
N GLN A 17 -2.06 -9.07 29.59
CA GLN A 17 -1.12 -8.55 28.60
C GLN A 17 -1.72 -7.37 27.82
N GLN A 18 -2.98 -7.44 27.41
CA GLN A 18 -3.66 -6.34 26.74
C GLN A 18 -3.74 -5.09 27.64
N GLN A 19 -4.11 -5.25 28.90
CA GLN A 19 -4.15 -4.13 29.86
C GLN A 19 -2.79 -3.47 30.06
N ARG A 20 -1.71 -4.27 30.02
CA ARG A 20 -0.34 -3.74 30.10
C ARG A 20 0.04 -2.97 28.85
N LEU A 21 -0.35 -3.45 27.67
CA LEU A 21 -0.13 -2.75 26.40
C LEU A 21 -0.93 -1.45 26.33
N ASP A 22 -2.18 -1.45 26.82
CA ASP A 22 -3.03 -0.26 26.83
C ASP A 22 -2.48 0.81 27.78
N ARG A 23 -1.97 0.43 28.95
CA ARG A 23 -1.27 1.37 29.85
C ARG A 23 -0.02 1.95 29.22
N PHE A 24 0.79 1.10 28.59
CA PHE A 24 1.98 1.59 27.88
C PHE A 24 1.61 2.56 26.76
N ARG A 25 0.56 2.28 26.01
CA ARG A 25 0.07 3.17 24.93
C ARG A 25 -0.36 4.53 25.49
N ALA A 26 -1.12 4.54 26.57
CA ALA A 26 -1.57 5.78 27.20
C ALA A 26 -0.36 6.59 27.74
N GLU A 27 0.53 5.97 28.47
CA GLU A 27 1.75 6.61 28.98
C GLU A 27 2.61 7.17 27.85
N TYR A 28 2.85 6.37 26.80
CA TYR A 28 3.68 6.76 25.67
C TYR A 28 3.09 7.95 24.88
N ASN A 29 1.79 7.93 24.66
CA ASN A 29 1.15 8.95 23.83
C ASN A 29 0.78 10.22 24.60
N GLU A 30 0.40 10.10 25.87
CA GLU A 30 -0.20 11.20 26.63
C GLU A 30 0.75 11.83 27.64
N GLN A 31 1.74 11.08 28.14
CA GLN A 31 2.58 11.56 29.23
C GLN A 31 4.06 11.68 28.86
N ARG A 32 4.55 10.90 27.90
CA ARG A 32 5.97 10.85 27.57
C ARG A 32 6.34 11.93 26.55
N PRO A 33 7.22 12.91 26.93
CA PRO A 33 7.78 13.85 25.98
C PRO A 33 8.71 13.16 24.96
N HIS A 34 8.69 13.64 23.73
CA HIS A 34 9.51 13.14 22.65
C HIS A 34 10.41 14.23 22.08
N GLU A 35 11.72 13.99 22.07
CA GLU A 35 12.70 14.95 21.54
C GLU A 35 12.41 15.33 20.09
N ALA A 36 12.08 14.36 19.24
CA ALA A 36 11.72 14.59 17.84
C ALA A 36 10.45 15.43 17.64
N LEU A 37 9.64 15.60 18.68
CA LEU A 37 8.45 16.43 18.69
C LEU A 37 8.65 17.73 19.51
N GLY A 38 9.89 18.14 19.72
CA GLY A 38 10.19 19.33 20.54
C GLY A 38 9.75 19.16 21.99
N GLN A 39 9.94 17.99 22.60
CA GLN A 39 9.54 17.65 23.96
C GLN A 39 8.02 17.64 24.19
N GLN A 40 7.24 17.56 23.11
CA GLN A 40 5.79 17.40 23.19
C GLN A 40 5.42 15.92 23.25
N THR A 41 4.22 15.63 23.75
CA THR A 41 3.67 14.28 23.71
C THR A 41 3.05 13.99 22.34
N PRO A 42 3.06 12.74 21.83
CA PRO A 42 2.40 12.40 20.56
C PRO A 42 0.92 12.82 20.52
N ALA A 43 0.19 12.68 21.63
CA ALA A 43 -1.21 13.05 21.71
C ALA A 43 -1.46 14.56 21.52
N SER A 44 -0.52 15.41 22.00
CA SER A 44 -0.65 16.87 21.82
C SER A 44 -0.42 17.32 20.36
N CYS A 45 0.30 16.50 19.58
CA CYS A 45 0.56 16.74 18.16
C CYS A 45 -0.47 16.08 17.23
N TYR A 46 -1.37 15.25 17.78
CA TYR A 46 -2.36 14.51 16.98
C TYR A 46 -3.67 15.28 16.89
N SER A 47 -4.10 15.50 15.66
CA SER A 47 -5.47 15.99 15.37
C SER A 47 -6.26 14.87 14.69
N PRO A 48 -7.44 14.50 15.22
CA PRO A 48 -8.31 13.53 14.56
C PRO A 48 -8.63 13.95 13.14
N SER A 49 -8.59 13.02 12.21
CA SER A 49 -9.00 13.29 10.84
C SER A 49 -10.49 13.61 10.79
N LEU A 50 -10.85 14.68 10.09
CA LEU A 50 -12.26 14.99 9.78
C LEU A 50 -12.86 14.02 8.78
N ARG A 51 -12.01 13.26 8.07
CA ARG A 51 -12.43 12.24 7.11
C ARG A 51 -12.78 10.97 7.86
N SER A 52 -14.04 10.54 7.77
CA SER A 52 -14.47 9.24 8.29
C SER A 52 -13.78 8.08 7.56
N TYR A 53 -13.46 7.02 8.28
CA TYR A 53 -12.99 5.78 7.67
C TYR A 53 -14.17 5.10 6.95
N PRO A 54 -14.06 4.83 5.65
CA PRO A 54 -15.15 4.19 4.90
C PRO A 54 -15.31 2.72 5.33
N GLU A 55 -16.54 2.26 5.50
CA GLU A 55 -16.83 0.84 5.80
C GLU A 55 -16.39 -0.08 4.65
N ARG A 56 -16.45 0.43 3.42
CA ARG A 56 -15.94 -0.26 2.22
C ARG A 56 -15.07 0.71 1.44
N LEU A 57 -13.96 0.22 0.93
CA LEU A 57 -13.17 1.00 -0.02
C LEU A 57 -14.00 1.25 -1.28
N PRO A 58 -13.99 2.49 -1.81
CA PRO A 58 -14.66 2.78 -3.08
C PRO A 58 -14.03 1.94 -4.20
N GLU A 59 -14.85 1.53 -5.15
CA GLU A 59 -14.35 0.87 -6.36
C GLU A 59 -13.42 1.82 -7.12
N LEU A 60 -12.39 1.24 -7.72
CA LEU A 60 -11.47 2.01 -8.54
C LEU A 60 -12.11 2.29 -9.89
N HIS A 61 -12.28 3.57 -10.20
CA HIS A 61 -12.73 4.04 -11.50
C HIS A 61 -11.56 4.60 -12.29
N TYR A 62 -11.51 4.24 -13.55
CA TYR A 62 -10.53 4.73 -14.50
C TYR A 62 -11.23 5.56 -15.59
N PRO A 63 -10.55 6.56 -16.19
CA PRO A 63 -11.07 7.28 -17.35
C PRO A 63 -11.43 6.33 -18.50
N ASP A 64 -12.43 6.68 -19.32
CA ASP A 64 -12.92 5.83 -20.41
C ASP A 64 -11.88 5.53 -21.48
N TYR A 65 -10.84 6.36 -21.58
CA TYR A 65 -9.72 6.16 -22.51
C TYR A 65 -8.62 5.23 -21.98
N PHE A 66 -8.75 4.76 -20.71
CA PHE A 66 -7.84 3.76 -20.16
C PHE A 66 -8.32 2.36 -20.56
N GLU A 67 -7.36 1.49 -20.87
CA GLU A 67 -7.66 0.06 -20.88
C GLU A 67 -7.57 -0.50 -19.46
N VAL A 68 -8.65 -1.13 -18.99
CA VAL A 68 -8.68 -1.76 -17.67
C VAL A 68 -8.42 -3.26 -17.80
N ARG A 69 -7.43 -3.75 -17.05
CA ARG A 69 -7.05 -5.17 -17.02
C ARG A 69 -6.97 -5.66 -15.58
N LYS A 70 -7.42 -6.90 -15.36
CA LYS A 70 -7.31 -7.55 -14.07
C LYS A 70 -5.97 -8.24 -13.91
N VAL A 71 -5.30 -8.01 -12.77
CA VAL A 71 -4.05 -8.72 -12.45
C VAL A 71 -4.37 -10.17 -12.09
N SER A 72 -3.69 -11.09 -12.75
CA SER A 72 -3.87 -12.53 -12.58
C SER A 72 -3.27 -13.05 -11.26
N SER A 73 -3.50 -14.33 -10.96
CA SER A 73 -3.03 -14.95 -9.72
C SER A 73 -1.51 -14.97 -9.54
N ASN A 74 -0.76 -14.86 -10.64
CA ASN A 74 0.71 -14.80 -10.64
C ASN A 74 1.26 -13.36 -10.64
N GLY A 75 0.41 -12.34 -10.44
CA GLY A 75 0.84 -10.95 -10.36
C GLY A 75 1.07 -10.27 -11.72
N ALA A 76 0.65 -10.90 -12.82
CA ALA A 76 0.82 -10.36 -14.17
C ALA A 76 -0.52 -9.98 -14.80
N LEU A 77 -0.50 -9.08 -15.76
CA LEU A 77 -1.62 -8.83 -16.67
C LEU A 77 -1.36 -9.50 -18.03
N TYR A 78 -2.44 -9.80 -18.76
CA TYR A 78 -2.35 -10.29 -20.12
C TYR A 78 -2.44 -9.13 -21.11
N TRP A 79 -1.44 -9.05 -22.00
CA TRP A 79 -1.34 -8.06 -23.06
C TRP A 79 -1.06 -8.76 -24.39
N HIS A 80 -2.01 -8.70 -25.33
CA HIS A 80 -1.91 -9.40 -26.64
C HIS A 80 -1.39 -10.85 -26.54
N ASN A 81 -2.01 -11.66 -25.68
CA ASN A 81 -1.61 -13.06 -25.38
C ASN A 81 -0.22 -13.22 -24.74
N LYS A 82 0.37 -12.15 -24.26
CA LYS A 82 1.63 -12.15 -23.50
C LYS A 82 1.35 -11.70 -22.06
N MET A 83 2.27 -12.02 -21.17
CA MET A 83 2.18 -11.61 -19.78
C MET A 83 3.13 -10.43 -19.52
N VAL A 84 2.65 -9.42 -18.81
CA VAL A 84 3.45 -8.32 -18.27
C VAL A 84 3.34 -8.40 -16.76
N TYR A 85 4.45 -8.60 -16.06
CA TYR A 85 4.45 -8.68 -14.61
C TYR A 85 4.24 -7.31 -13.98
N VAL A 86 3.28 -7.20 -13.08
CA VAL A 86 2.94 -5.98 -12.35
C VAL A 86 3.33 -6.11 -10.88
N SER A 87 2.60 -6.90 -10.12
CA SER A 87 2.87 -7.15 -8.70
C SER A 87 1.99 -8.28 -8.17
N HIS A 88 2.56 -9.15 -7.34
CA HIS A 88 1.79 -10.15 -6.59
C HIS A 88 0.81 -9.53 -5.59
N LEU A 89 1.10 -8.32 -5.09
CA LEU A 89 0.24 -7.64 -4.13
C LEU A 89 -1.10 -7.19 -4.72
N LEU A 90 -1.15 -7.03 -6.05
CA LEU A 90 -2.36 -6.59 -6.77
C LEU A 90 -3.14 -7.75 -7.39
N LYS A 91 -2.89 -8.97 -6.97
CA LYS A 91 -3.61 -10.15 -7.43
C LYS A 91 -5.13 -9.97 -7.33
N GLY A 92 -5.82 -10.09 -8.46
CA GLY A 92 -7.26 -9.94 -8.53
C GLY A 92 -7.78 -8.52 -8.67
N GLU A 93 -6.91 -7.52 -8.51
CA GLU A 93 -7.27 -6.10 -8.59
C GLU A 93 -7.29 -5.60 -10.04
N PRO A 94 -8.17 -4.64 -10.37
CA PRO A 94 -8.15 -3.97 -11.66
C PRO A 94 -7.03 -2.90 -11.68
N VAL A 95 -6.28 -2.86 -12.77
CA VAL A 95 -5.30 -1.82 -13.07
C VAL A 95 -5.69 -1.10 -14.35
N GLY A 96 -5.47 0.21 -14.39
CA GLY A 96 -5.68 1.03 -15.58
C GLY A 96 -4.39 1.16 -16.39
N LEU A 97 -4.52 1.10 -17.71
CA LEU A 97 -3.42 1.28 -18.63
C LEU A 97 -3.72 2.47 -19.54
N GLU A 98 -2.80 3.41 -19.56
CA GLU A 98 -2.85 4.59 -20.42
C GLU A 98 -1.74 4.51 -21.48
N GLN A 99 -2.10 4.67 -22.74
CA GLN A 99 -1.10 4.79 -23.79
C GLN A 99 -0.50 6.21 -23.77
N VAL A 100 0.74 6.32 -23.31
CA VAL A 100 1.42 7.62 -23.15
C VAL A 100 2.30 7.96 -24.34
N ASP A 101 2.65 6.97 -25.16
CA ASP A 101 3.38 7.13 -26.42
C ASP A 101 3.08 5.92 -27.32
N ASN A 102 3.55 5.94 -28.57
CA ASN A 102 3.35 4.85 -29.51
C ASN A 102 3.94 3.54 -28.98
N GLY A 103 3.08 2.62 -28.61
CA GLY A 103 3.43 1.34 -28.00
C GLY A 103 3.94 1.40 -26.55
N ILE A 104 3.94 2.58 -25.90
CA ILE A 104 4.35 2.75 -24.50
C ILE A 104 3.11 2.89 -23.62
N TRP A 105 2.97 1.98 -22.67
CA TRP A 105 1.83 1.91 -21.77
C TRP A 105 2.24 2.17 -20.33
N GLN A 106 1.54 3.09 -19.68
CA GLN A 106 1.70 3.39 -18.28
C GLN A 106 0.62 2.67 -17.48
N VAL A 107 1.01 2.05 -16.37
CA VAL A 107 0.13 1.22 -15.53
C VAL A 107 -0.17 1.95 -14.23
N TYR A 108 -1.45 1.99 -13.88
CA TYR A 108 -1.96 2.67 -12.69
C TYR A 108 -2.76 1.71 -11.80
N PHE A 109 -2.64 1.90 -10.50
CA PHE A 109 -3.58 1.35 -9.52
C PHE A 109 -4.28 2.52 -8.81
N GLY A 110 -5.52 2.79 -9.22
CA GLY A 110 -6.20 4.03 -8.84
C GLY A 110 -5.35 5.26 -9.21
N PRO A 111 -5.06 6.15 -8.26
CA PRO A 111 -4.25 7.35 -8.52
C PRO A 111 -2.73 7.07 -8.53
N VAL A 112 -2.30 5.83 -8.25
CA VAL A 112 -0.88 5.49 -8.09
C VAL A 112 -0.31 4.97 -9.40
N THR A 113 0.72 5.63 -9.93
CA THR A 113 1.51 5.12 -11.05
C THR A 113 2.39 3.97 -10.57
N LEU A 114 2.22 2.79 -11.20
CA LEU A 114 3.01 1.59 -10.86
C LEU A 114 4.29 1.50 -11.69
N GLY A 115 4.24 1.95 -12.95
CA GLY A 115 5.35 1.89 -13.89
C GLY A 115 4.84 1.86 -15.32
N ARG A 116 5.73 1.52 -16.26
CA ARG A 116 5.40 1.45 -17.68
C ARG A 116 6.04 0.25 -18.36
N PHE A 117 5.50 -0.16 -19.49
CA PHE A 117 6.09 -1.16 -20.37
C PHE A 117 5.96 -0.73 -21.84
N ASP A 118 6.84 -1.28 -22.67
CA ASP A 118 6.80 -1.14 -24.13
C ASP A 118 6.21 -2.42 -24.73
N GLU A 119 5.21 -2.28 -25.60
CA GLU A 119 4.59 -3.46 -26.27
C GLU A 119 5.59 -4.20 -27.16
N THR A 120 6.66 -3.57 -27.65
CA THR A 120 7.67 -4.25 -28.44
C THR A 120 8.48 -5.23 -27.62
N ASP A 121 8.74 -4.92 -26.34
CA ASP A 121 9.44 -5.77 -25.38
C ASP A 121 8.61 -7.01 -24.99
N VAL A 122 7.27 -6.86 -25.04
CA VAL A 122 6.33 -7.96 -24.75
C VAL A 122 6.39 -9.06 -25.81
N LYS A 123 6.95 -8.82 -26.98
CA LYS A 123 7.07 -9.80 -28.07
C LYS A 123 8.17 -10.86 -27.83
N GLY A 124 9.05 -10.64 -26.85
CA GLY A 124 10.14 -11.57 -26.51
C GLY A 124 9.71 -12.80 -25.70
N LYS A 125 10.67 -13.71 -25.45
CA LYS A 125 10.47 -14.90 -24.60
C LYS A 125 10.45 -14.57 -23.10
N THR A 126 11.00 -13.44 -22.71
CA THR A 126 11.09 -12.98 -21.32
C THR A 126 9.84 -12.19 -20.97
N VAL A 127 9.24 -12.48 -19.82
CA VAL A 127 8.13 -11.69 -19.28
C VAL A 127 8.68 -10.32 -18.87
N PRO A 128 8.30 -9.24 -19.56
CA PRO A 128 8.77 -7.93 -19.17
C PRO A 128 8.17 -7.55 -17.82
N TYR A 129 8.97 -6.88 -17.01
CA TYR A 129 8.50 -6.21 -15.80
C TYR A 129 8.16 -4.77 -16.14
N ILE A 130 7.11 -4.24 -15.49
CA ILE A 130 6.91 -2.80 -15.54
C ILE A 130 8.12 -2.11 -14.91
N THR A 131 8.68 -1.12 -15.62
CA THR A 131 9.79 -0.32 -15.10
C THR A 131 9.26 0.92 -14.42
N VAL A 132 9.60 1.09 -13.15
CA VAL A 132 9.41 2.37 -12.46
C VAL A 132 10.52 3.30 -12.98
N LYS A 133 10.17 4.25 -13.86
CA LYS A 133 11.06 5.39 -14.11
C LYS A 133 10.62 6.52 -13.18
N VAL A 134 11.48 6.78 -12.22
CA VAL A 134 11.45 8.01 -11.42
C VAL A 134 11.76 9.20 -12.32
#